data_a4cbae8810ea7dd467876d604dcbaaa1
#
_entry.id   a4cbae8810ea7dd467876d604dcbaaa1
#
_cell.length_a   1.000
_cell.length_b   1.000
_cell.length_c   1.000
_cell.angle_alpha   90.00
_cell.angle_beta   90.00
_cell.angle_gamma   90.00
#
_symmetry.space_group_name_H-M   'P 1'
#
loop_
_entity.id
_entity.type
_entity.pdbx_description
1 polymer ?
#
loop_
_entity_poly.entity_id
_entity_poly.type
_entity_poly.pdbx_seq_one_letter_code
_entity_poly.pdbx_strand_id
1 'polypeptide(L)'
;HAKDRRQRQMCIRDSIENADQIEIEFFDGRLMEATVVGTDPKTDIALLKVKAKDKLKFVRFGDSNKAKVGDWVLAIGNPLGQGFSVSAGIISARGRALSGSYDDFIQTDAAINRGNSGGPLFNMDGEVIGVNTAILSPNGGSIGIGFSMSSAVVEKVIDQLTTFGETRRGWLGVRIQDVTEDVAEALGIEKTDGALVTDVPDGPAKTGGIKSGDVIIEFDGKTIKDTRELVRIVGDSSVGKQVLVRVLRDGKKVSLSVK
;
A
#
# COMPACT_ATOMS: atom_id res chain seq x y z
N HIS A 1 -31.13 10.77 -14.81
CA HIS A 1 -30.97 9.37 -15.19
C HIS A 1 -30.35 8.60 -14.05
N ALA A 2 -31.21 8.18 -13.09
CA ALA A 2 -30.86 7.12 -12.15
C ALA A 2 -30.86 5.81 -12.94
N LYS A 3 -29.71 5.34 -13.34
CA LYS A 3 -29.60 4.04 -13.98
C LYS A 3 -28.44 3.25 -13.39
N ASP A 4 -28.87 2.15 -12.77
CA ASP A 4 -28.15 0.90 -12.58
C ASP A 4 -26.84 1.00 -11.80
N ARG A 5 -26.98 1.27 -10.48
CA ARG A 5 -25.91 1.19 -9.50
C ARG A 5 -25.71 -0.21 -8.92
N ARG A 6 -25.97 -1.24 -9.72
CA ARG A 6 -25.56 -2.60 -9.37
C ARG A 6 -24.10 -2.76 -9.75
N GLN A 7 -23.21 -2.24 -8.93
CA GLN A 7 -21.79 -2.50 -9.10
C GLN A 7 -21.48 -3.91 -8.57
N ARG A 8 -21.34 -4.83 -9.51
CA ARG A 8 -20.87 -6.19 -9.30
C ARG A 8 -19.34 -6.18 -9.27
N GLN A 9 -18.73 -5.66 -8.20
CA GLN A 9 -17.27 -5.55 -8.13
C GLN A 9 -16.76 -5.87 -6.74
N MET A 10 -15.62 -6.60 -6.71
CA MET A 10 -14.70 -6.52 -5.59
C MET A 10 -14.17 -5.09 -5.58
N CYS A 11 -14.41 -4.38 -4.49
CA CYS A 11 -14.31 -2.94 -4.45
C CYS A 11 -12.89 -2.49 -4.14
N ILE A 12 -12.34 -1.63 -4.99
CA ILE A 12 -11.44 -0.59 -4.56
C ILE A 12 -12.29 0.49 -3.87
N ARG A 13 -11.69 1.26 -2.99
CA ARG A 13 -12.36 2.30 -2.19
C ARG A 13 -13.19 3.27 -3.06
N ASP A 14 -12.67 3.73 -4.20
CA ASP A 14 -13.35 4.67 -5.09
C ASP A 14 -14.67 4.12 -5.65
N SER A 15 -14.79 2.79 -5.79
CA SER A 15 -16.01 2.12 -6.24
C SER A 15 -17.15 2.21 -5.24
N ILE A 16 -16.87 2.49 -3.96
CA ILE A 16 -17.86 2.55 -2.88
C ILE A 16 -18.05 3.95 -2.27
N GLU A 17 -17.22 4.92 -2.64
CA GLU A 17 -17.14 6.24 -1.98
C GLU A 17 -18.45 7.02 -1.97
N ASN A 18 -19.33 6.81 -2.97
CA ASN A 18 -20.63 7.48 -3.10
C ASN A 18 -21.78 6.48 -3.28
N ALA A 19 -21.61 5.26 -2.80
CA ALA A 19 -22.66 4.26 -2.91
C ALA A 19 -23.63 4.35 -1.75
N ASP A 20 -24.92 4.55 -2.04
CA ASP A 20 -26.00 4.51 -1.05
C ASP A 20 -26.23 3.09 -0.52
N GLN A 21 -25.94 2.07 -1.35
CA GLN A 21 -26.06 0.65 -1.02
C GLN A 21 -24.97 -0.15 -1.75
N ILE A 22 -24.37 -1.10 -1.04
CA ILE A 22 -23.33 -1.99 -1.56
C ILE A 22 -23.88 -3.41 -1.50
N GLU A 23 -23.89 -4.09 -2.63
CA GLU A 23 -24.27 -5.50 -2.73
C GLU A 23 -23.10 -6.33 -3.26
N ILE A 24 -22.85 -7.47 -2.64
CA ILE A 24 -21.86 -8.45 -3.08
C ILE A 24 -22.59 -9.60 -3.77
N GLU A 25 -22.28 -9.82 -5.04
CA GLU A 25 -22.74 -11.00 -5.79
C GLU A 25 -21.72 -12.12 -5.66
N PHE A 26 -22.17 -13.25 -5.16
CA PHE A 26 -21.38 -14.47 -5.04
C PHE A 26 -21.40 -15.27 -6.33
N PHE A 27 -20.44 -16.20 -6.48
CA PHE A 27 -20.33 -17.07 -7.66
C PHE A 27 -21.60 -17.89 -7.94
N ASP A 28 -22.36 -18.22 -6.92
CA ASP A 28 -23.64 -18.95 -7.02
C ASP A 28 -24.84 -18.04 -7.31
N GLY A 29 -24.62 -16.75 -7.61
CA GLY A 29 -25.64 -15.77 -7.93
C GLY A 29 -26.35 -15.15 -6.71
N ARG A 30 -26.01 -15.56 -5.49
CA ARG A 30 -26.57 -14.92 -4.28
C ARG A 30 -26.09 -13.49 -4.16
N LEU A 31 -27.00 -12.59 -3.84
CA LEU A 31 -26.71 -11.20 -3.50
C LEU A 31 -26.78 -11.01 -1.98
N MET A 32 -25.79 -10.34 -1.42
CA MET A 32 -25.77 -9.98 -0.01
C MET A 32 -25.39 -8.50 0.14
N GLU A 33 -26.17 -7.80 0.97
CA GLU A 33 -25.85 -6.44 1.36
C GLU A 33 -24.55 -6.42 2.19
N ALA A 34 -23.69 -5.47 1.88
CA ALA A 34 -22.44 -5.24 2.57
C ALA A 34 -22.43 -3.87 3.25
N THR A 35 -21.81 -3.81 4.41
CA THR A 35 -21.56 -2.58 5.14
C THR A 35 -20.07 -2.25 5.12
N VAL A 36 -19.71 -0.98 4.99
CA VAL A 36 -18.33 -0.52 5.08
C VAL A 36 -17.90 -0.56 6.54
N VAL A 37 -16.85 -1.33 6.85
CA VAL A 37 -16.21 -1.35 8.17
C VAL A 37 -15.25 -0.17 8.30
N GLY A 38 -14.51 0.11 7.25
CA GLY A 38 -13.58 1.22 7.18
C GLY A 38 -12.89 1.29 5.82
N THR A 39 -12.24 2.41 5.58
CA THR A 39 -11.50 2.67 4.33
C THR A 39 -10.14 3.27 4.61
N ASP A 40 -9.18 3.01 3.74
CA ASP A 40 -7.88 3.67 3.71
C ASP A 40 -7.63 4.34 2.35
N PRO A 41 -7.86 5.65 2.24
CA PRO A 41 -7.65 6.38 0.98
C PRO A 41 -6.19 6.37 0.48
N LYS A 42 -5.22 6.14 1.38
CA LYS A 42 -3.79 6.19 1.02
C LYS A 42 -3.28 4.92 0.35
N THR A 43 -3.95 3.79 0.55
CA THR A 43 -3.64 2.51 -0.09
C THR A 43 -4.77 2.04 -1.01
N ASP A 44 -5.85 2.83 -1.09
CA ASP A 44 -7.06 2.53 -1.87
C ASP A 44 -7.75 1.20 -1.46
N ILE A 45 -7.65 0.84 -0.18
CA ILE A 45 -8.24 -0.37 0.40
C ILE A 45 -9.52 -0.01 1.17
N ALA A 46 -10.55 -0.86 1.00
CA ALA A 46 -11.77 -0.81 1.79
C ALA A 46 -12.07 -2.19 2.38
N LEU A 47 -12.52 -2.21 3.63
CA LEU A 47 -12.99 -3.41 4.30
C LEU A 47 -14.51 -3.41 4.36
N LEU A 48 -15.12 -4.43 3.76
CA LEU A 48 -16.56 -4.62 3.72
C LEU A 48 -16.97 -5.83 4.57
N LYS A 49 -18.13 -5.74 5.21
CA LYS A 49 -18.73 -6.80 5.99
C LYS A 49 -20.08 -7.21 5.43
N VAL A 50 -20.25 -8.51 5.14
CA VAL A 50 -21.53 -9.10 4.79
C VAL A 50 -22.11 -9.88 5.98
N LYS A 51 -23.44 -9.93 6.09
CA LYS A 51 -24.16 -10.75 7.09
C LYS A 51 -24.60 -12.06 6.41
N ALA A 52 -23.72 -13.04 6.39
CA ALA A 52 -24.03 -14.37 5.88
C ALA A 52 -24.66 -15.24 6.98
N LYS A 53 -25.67 -16.06 6.61
CA LYS A 53 -26.27 -17.07 7.50
C LYS A 53 -25.32 -18.25 7.72
N ASP A 54 -24.62 -18.63 6.66
CA ASP A 54 -23.69 -19.75 6.64
C ASP A 54 -22.25 -19.26 6.62
N LYS A 55 -21.31 -20.14 7.02
CA LYS A 55 -19.88 -19.86 6.94
C LYS A 55 -19.47 -19.74 5.47
N LEU A 56 -18.90 -18.57 5.11
CA LEU A 56 -18.38 -18.33 3.78
C LEU A 56 -17.06 -19.07 3.57
N LYS A 57 -16.85 -19.55 2.33
CA LYS A 57 -15.53 -19.99 1.89
C LYS A 57 -14.62 -18.78 1.78
N PHE A 58 -13.37 -18.94 2.12
CA PHE A 58 -12.38 -17.87 2.09
C PHE A 58 -11.03 -18.39 1.57
N VAL A 59 -10.21 -17.49 1.10
CA VAL A 59 -8.81 -17.71 0.72
C VAL A 59 -7.91 -17.07 1.77
N ARG A 60 -6.66 -17.53 1.85
CA ARG A 60 -5.67 -17.02 2.79
C ARG A 60 -4.76 -16.03 2.09
N PHE A 61 -4.26 -15.07 2.83
CA PHE A 61 -3.13 -14.27 2.39
C PHE A 61 -1.84 -15.08 2.47
N GLY A 62 -1.02 -14.98 1.42
CA GLY A 62 0.36 -15.46 1.39
C GLY A 62 1.32 -14.31 1.68
N ASP A 63 2.53 -14.65 2.08
CA ASP A 63 3.58 -13.67 2.36
C ASP A 63 4.16 -13.09 1.06
N SER A 64 3.69 -11.92 0.65
CA SER A 64 4.19 -11.23 -0.55
C SER A 64 5.69 -10.90 -0.48
N ASN A 65 6.32 -10.87 0.71
CA ASN A 65 7.76 -10.61 0.81
C ASN A 65 8.60 -11.77 0.28
N LYS A 66 8.05 -12.99 0.23
CA LYS A 66 8.71 -14.17 -0.33
C LYS A 66 8.58 -14.29 -1.84
N ALA A 67 7.59 -13.64 -2.42
CA ALA A 67 7.35 -13.66 -3.85
C ALA A 67 8.52 -13.03 -4.63
N LYS A 68 8.89 -13.60 -5.75
CA LYS A 68 10.07 -13.22 -6.55
C LYS A 68 9.66 -12.78 -7.95
N VAL A 69 10.44 -11.92 -8.56
CA VAL A 69 10.32 -11.61 -9.99
C VAL A 69 10.49 -12.90 -10.79
N GLY A 70 9.57 -13.15 -11.72
CA GLY A 70 9.50 -14.37 -12.50
C GLY A 70 8.53 -15.43 -11.94
N ASP A 71 8.06 -15.32 -10.70
CA ASP A 71 7.05 -16.24 -10.15
C ASP A 71 5.74 -16.11 -10.91
N TRP A 72 5.11 -17.25 -11.22
CA TRP A 72 3.78 -17.29 -11.84
C TRP A 72 2.70 -16.80 -10.88
N VAL A 73 1.75 -16.05 -11.44
CA VAL A 73 0.60 -15.51 -10.72
C VAL A 73 -0.68 -15.62 -11.53
N LEU A 74 -1.81 -15.67 -10.82
CA LEU A 74 -3.15 -15.65 -11.39
C LEU A 74 -3.91 -14.43 -10.85
N ALA A 75 -4.37 -13.56 -11.74
CA ALA A 75 -5.26 -12.47 -11.39
C ALA A 75 -6.70 -12.90 -11.67
N ILE A 76 -7.57 -12.75 -10.66
CA ILE A 76 -8.99 -13.08 -10.77
C ILE A 76 -9.82 -11.82 -10.61
N GLY A 77 -10.86 -11.67 -11.42
CA GLY A 77 -11.76 -10.53 -11.34
C GLY A 77 -13.01 -10.74 -12.18
N ASN A 78 -13.80 -9.69 -12.33
CA ASN A 78 -14.99 -9.65 -13.18
C ASN A 78 -14.89 -8.49 -14.17
N PRO A 79 -14.02 -8.61 -15.19
CA PRO A 79 -13.80 -7.53 -16.15
C PRO A 79 -15.09 -7.19 -16.88
N LEU A 80 -15.43 -5.90 -16.90
CA LEU A 80 -16.60 -5.35 -17.58
C LEU A 80 -17.96 -5.94 -17.12
N GLY A 81 -17.99 -6.64 -15.97
CA GLY A 81 -19.22 -7.29 -15.48
C GLY A 81 -19.69 -8.49 -16.32
N GLN A 82 -18.80 -9.08 -17.12
CA GLN A 82 -19.14 -10.20 -18.03
C GLN A 82 -18.95 -11.58 -17.37
N GLY A 83 -18.75 -11.63 -16.06
CA GLY A 83 -18.51 -12.84 -15.30
C GLY A 83 -17.06 -12.97 -14.83
N PHE A 84 -16.81 -13.98 -14.00
CA PHE A 84 -15.49 -14.22 -13.44
C PHE A 84 -14.50 -14.63 -14.52
N SER A 85 -13.35 -13.95 -14.54
CA SER A 85 -12.25 -14.24 -15.46
C SER A 85 -10.96 -14.44 -14.69
N VAL A 86 -10.11 -15.32 -15.22
CA VAL A 86 -8.77 -15.60 -14.71
C VAL A 86 -7.78 -15.24 -15.80
N SER A 87 -6.77 -14.45 -15.45
CA SER A 87 -5.62 -14.18 -16.30
C SER A 87 -4.35 -14.64 -15.60
N ALA A 88 -3.43 -15.26 -16.36
CA ALA A 88 -2.15 -15.73 -15.89
C ALA A 88 -1.02 -14.79 -16.36
N GLY A 89 0.01 -14.68 -15.57
CA GLY A 89 1.22 -13.93 -15.88
C GLY A 89 2.29 -14.21 -14.84
N ILE A 90 3.28 -13.32 -14.78
CA ILE A 90 4.38 -13.40 -13.81
C ILE A 90 4.48 -12.12 -12.98
N ILE A 91 5.21 -12.17 -11.90
CA ILE A 91 5.68 -10.97 -11.20
C ILE A 91 6.77 -10.33 -12.05
N SER A 92 6.48 -9.18 -12.62
CA SER A 92 7.43 -8.42 -13.47
C SER A 92 8.38 -7.54 -12.64
N ALA A 93 7.91 -7.02 -11.50
CA ALA A 93 8.70 -6.23 -10.56
C ALA A 93 8.02 -6.18 -9.19
N ARG A 94 8.76 -5.72 -8.16
CA ARG A 94 8.27 -5.55 -6.79
C ARG A 94 8.64 -4.18 -6.26
N GLY A 95 7.96 -3.78 -5.18
CA GLY A 95 8.23 -2.51 -4.51
C GLY A 95 7.97 -1.29 -5.39
N ARG A 96 7.06 -1.41 -6.38
CA ARG A 96 6.72 -0.28 -7.25
C ARG A 96 5.91 0.76 -6.50
N ALA A 97 6.23 2.03 -6.77
CA ALA A 97 5.41 3.18 -6.40
C ALA A 97 4.78 3.75 -7.65
N LEU A 98 3.55 4.20 -7.55
CA LEU A 98 2.88 4.97 -8.58
C LEU A 98 2.82 6.45 -8.17
N SER A 99 1.98 6.79 -7.22
CA SER A 99 1.81 8.17 -6.75
C SER A 99 1.65 8.28 -5.23
N GLY A 100 1.41 7.17 -4.54
CA GLY A 100 1.18 7.12 -3.11
C GLY A 100 2.46 6.95 -2.29
N SER A 101 2.53 7.63 -1.16
CA SER A 101 3.66 7.50 -0.24
C SER A 101 3.75 6.14 0.45
N TYR A 102 2.66 5.35 0.43
CA TYR A 102 2.56 4.03 1.06
C TYR A 102 2.45 2.90 0.03
N ASP A 103 2.72 3.21 -1.24
CA ASP A 103 2.68 2.23 -2.32
C ASP A 103 3.73 1.14 -2.12
N ASP A 104 3.31 -0.09 -2.21
CA ASP A 104 4.17 -1.28 -2.28
C ASP A 104 3.53 -2.27 -3.27
N PHE A 105 3.56 -1.89 -4.54
CA PHE A 105 2.91 -2.67 -5.57
C PHE A 105 3.79 -3.81 -6.10
N ILE A 106 3.13 -4.94 -6.32
CA ILE A 106 3.61 -6.02 -7.18
C ILE A 106 3.20 -5.64 -8.61
N GLN A 107 4.15 -5.53 -9.51
CA GLN A 107 3.88 -5.38 -10.95
C GLN A 107 3.75 -6.76 -11.58
N THR A 108 2.73 -6.94 -12.42
CA THR A 108 2.50 -8.19 -13.18
C THR A 108 2.11 -7.90 -14.62
N ASP A 109 2.42 -8.84 -15.51
CA ASP A 109 1.94 -8.85 -16.89
C ASP A 109 0.64 -9.66 -17.07
N ALA A 110 0.15 -10.32 -16.02
CA ALA A 110 -1.20 -10.86 -16.02
C ALA A 110 -2.19 -9.75 -16.42
N ALA A 111 -3.07 -10.05 -17.37
CA ALA A 111 -3.97 -9.05 -17.93
C ALA A 111 -4.95 -8.53 -16.87
N ILE A 112 -4.72 -7.30 -16.40
CA ILE A 112 -5.62 -6.58 -15.50
C ILE A 112 -6.35 -5.51 -16.32
N ASN A 113 -7.66 -5.52 -16.26
CA ASN A 113 -8.53 -4.57 -16.91
C ASN A 113 -9.55 -4.02 -15.92
N ARG A 114 -10.33 -3.03 -16.35
CA ARG A 114 -11.45 -2.52 -15.57
C ARG A 114 -12.38 -3.65 -15.13
N GLY A 115 -12.62 -3.78 -13.80
CA GLY A 115 -13.40 -4.85 -13.18
C GLY A 115 -12.56 -5.94 -12.50
N ASN A 116 -11.25 -5.99 -12.72
CA ASN A 116 -10.35 -6.84 -11.94
C ASN A 116 -9.88 -6.13 -10.65
N SER A 117 -10.02 -4.82 -10.58
CA SER A 117 -9.64 -4.05 -9.39
C SER A 117 -10.41 -4.51 -8.16
N GLY A 118 -9.70 -4.67 -7.04
CA GLY A 118 -10.19 -5.29 -5.81
C GLY A 118 -10.14 -6.82 -5.84
N GLY A 119 -9.89 -7.46 -7.00
CA GLY A 119 -9.69 -8.89 -7.14
C GLY A 119 -8.34 -9.36 -6.64
N PRO A 120 -8.22 -10.65 -6.27
CA PRO A 120 -6.98 -11.22 -5.77
C PRO A 120 -5.97 -11.47 -6.89
N LEU A 121 -4.68 -11.28 -6.53
CA LEU A 121 -3.54 -11.84 -7.23
C LEU A 121 -3.04 -13.04 -6.44
N PHE A 122 -3.15 -14.24 -7.01
CA PHE A 122 -2.74 -15.50 -6.38
C PHE A 122 -1.34 -15.91 -6.78
N ASN A 123 -0.62 -16.54 -5.86
CA ASN A 123 0.53 -17.38 -6.16
C ASN A 123 0.10 -18.79 -6.61
N MET A 124 1.06 -19.66 -6.94
CA MET A 124 0.77 -21.03 -7.37
C MET A 124 0.39 -21.97 -6.22
N ASP A 125 0.51 -21.53 -4.98
CA ASP A 125 0.05 -22.26 -3.78
C ASP A 125 -1.42 -21.95 -3.44
N GLY A 126 -2.08 -21.07 -4.24
CA GLY A 126 -3.47 -20.66 -4.04
C GLY A 126 -3.65 -19.63 -2.91
N GLU A 127 -2.59 -18.91 -2.56
CA GLU A 127 -2.62 -17.84 -1.58
C GLU A 127 -2.66 -16.47 -2.26
N VAL A 128 -3.35 -15.51 -1.65
CA VAL A 128 -3.44 -14.13 -2.14
C VAL A 128 -2.19 -13.37 -1.75
N ILE A 129 -1.35 -13.02 -2.72
CA ILE A 129 -0.15 -12.21 -2.50
C ILE A 129 -0.34 -10.74 -2.83
N GLY A 130 -1.49 -10.36 -3.39
CA GLY A 130 -1.82 -8.97 -3.67
C GLY A 130 -3.29 -8.77 -4.00
N VAL A 131 -3.71 -7.51 -3.97
CA VAL A 131 -5.04 -7.05 -4.41
C VAL A 131 -4.86 -6.17 -5.63
N ASN A 132 -5.46 -6.57 -6.76
CA ASN A 132 -5.38 -5.85 -8.02
C ASN A 132 -5.94 -4.43 -7.85
N THR A 133 -5.16 -3.42 -8.21
CA THR A 133 -5.52 -2.03 -7.92
C THR A 133 -5.53 -1.16 -9.18
N ALA A 134 -4.44 -1.17 -9.96
CA ALA A 134 -4.25 -0.23 -11.04
C ALA A 134 -3.59 -0.87 -12.27
N ILE A 135 -3.69 -0.17 -13.39
CA ILE A 135 -2.91 -0.47 -14.60
C ILE A 135 -2.21 0.80 -15.07
N LEU A 136 -1.05 0.65 -15.72
CA LEU A 136 -0.50 1.69 -16.55
C LEU A 136 -1.01 1.45 -17.98
N SER A 137 -1.77 2.39 -18.52
CA SER A 137 -2.38 2.23 -19.83
C SER A 137 -2.66 3.59 -20.49
N PRO A 138 -2.29 3.78 -21.75
CA PRO A 138 -2.61 4.99 -22.50
C PRO A 138 -4.07 5.04 -22.99
N ASN A 139 -4.75 3.90 -23.04
CA ASN A 139 -6.10 3.79 -23.63
C ASN A 139 -7.12 3.07 -22.69
N GLY A 140 -6.72 2.76 -21.45
CA GLY A 140 -7.58 2.11 -20.46
C GLY A 140 -7.65 0.57 -20.56
N GLY A 141 -7.01 -0.06 -21.55
CA GLY A 141 -6.87 -1.50 -21.66
C GLY A 141 -5.52 -2.01 -21.16
N SER A 142 -5.41 -3.29 -20.83
CA SER A 142 -4.15 -3.90 -20.41
C SER A 142 -3.12 -3.88 -21.54
N ILE A 143 -1.91 -3.43 -21.21
CA ILE A 143 -0.72 -3.51 -22.06
C ILE A 143 0.37 -4.39 -21.44
N GLY A 144 0.01 -5.26 -20.49
CA GLY A 144 0.98 -6.10 -19.75
C GLY A 144 1.66 -5.38 -18.59
N ILE A 145 1.09 -4.27 -18.09
CA ILE A 145 1.60 -3.54 -16.94
C ILE A 145 0.46 -3.31 -15.96
N GLY A 146 0.26 -4.30 -15.09
CA GLY A 146 -0.71 -4.27 -14.01
C GLY A 146 -0.03 -4.14 -12.64
N PHE A 147 -0.75 -3.63 -11.66
CA PHE A 147 -0.26 -3.41 -10.30
C PHE A 147 -1.26 -3.95 -9.29
N SER A 148 -0.73 -4.73 -8.34
CA SER A 148 -1.49 -5.26 -7.20
C SER A 148 -0.85 -4.77 -5.91
N MET A 149 -1.64 -4.20 -5.00
CA MET A 149 -1.15 -3.84 -3.66
C MET A 149 -0.72 -5.11 -2.93
N SER A 150 0.49 -5.13 -2.39
CA SER A 150 1.06 -6.32 -1.75
C SER A 150 0.24 -6.79 -0.54
N SER A 151 0.13 -8.10 -0.33
CA SER A 151 -0.56 -8.65 0.83
C SER A 151 0.02 -8.13 2.15
N ALA A 152 1.30 -7.88 2.23
CA ALA A 152 1.96 -7.33 3.41
C ALA A 152 1.42 -5.95 3.83
N VAL A 153 1.02 -5.11 2.85
CA VAL A 153 0.34 -3.83 3.11
C VAL A 153 -1.13 -4.05 3.41
N VAL A 154 -1.81 -4.89 2.60
CA VAL A 154 -3.26 -5.15 2.72
C VAL A 154 -3.60 -5.71 4.10
N GLU A 155 -2.87 -6.71 4.60
CA GLU A 155 -3.11 -7.31 5.92
C GLU A 155 -3.02 -6.28 7.05
N LYS A 156 -1.97 -5.42 7.04
CA LYS A 156 -1.83 -4.36 8.04
C LYS A 156 -2.99 -3.37 8.02
N VAL A 157 -3.43 -3.00 6.82
CA VAL A 157 -4.58 -2.09 6.65
C VAL A 157 -5.85 -2.75 7.17
N ILE A 158 -6.12 -4.01 6.79
CA ILE A 158 -7.30 -4.77 7.24
C ILE A 158 -7.32 -4.91 8.76
N ASP A 159 -6.18 -5.22 9.38
CA ASP A 159 -6.07 -5.34 10.84
C ASP A 159 -6.45 -4.03 11.55
N GLN A 160 -5.97 -2.90 11.03
CA GLN A 160 -6.32 -1.59 11.58
C GLN A 160 -7.78 -1.23 11.33
N LEU A 161 -8.30 -1.45 10.12
CA LEU A 161 -9.71 -1.20 9.81
C LEU A 161 -10.64 -2.07 10.65
N THR A 162 -10.25 -3.33 10.92
CA THR A 162 -11.01 -4.24 11.78
C THR A 162 -11.03 -3.76 13.23
N THR A 163 -9.88 -3.26 13.71
CA THR A 163 -9.70 -2.89 15.12
C THR A 163 -10.24 -1.50 15.44
N PHE A 164 -10.04 -0.54 14.52
CA PHE A 164 -10.29 0.88 14.79
C PHE A 164 -11.32 1.51 13.84
N GLY A 165 -11.72 0.83 12.76
CA GLY A 165 -12.55 1.41 11.70
C GLY A 165 -11.79 2.38 10.79
N GLU A 166 -10.54 2.69 11.11
CA GLU A 166 -9.67 3.64 10.40
C GLU A 166 -8.21 3.19 10.44
N THR A 167 -7.39 3.69 9.52
CA THR A 167 -5.95 3.47 9.58
C THR A 167 -5.26 4.56 10.41
N ARG A 168 -4.38 4.13 11.31
CA ARG A 168 -3.55 4.98 12.18
C ARG A 168 -2.10 4.82 11.79
N ARG A 169 -1.45 5.92 11.46
CA ARG A 169 -0.06 5.93 11.02
C ARG A 169 0.79 6.79 11.93
N GLY A 170 2.01 6.33 12.16
CA GLY A 170 3.03 7.15 12.80
C GLY A 170 3.30 8.42 11.97
N TRP A 171 3.62 9.49 12.66
CA TRP A 171 3.98 10.77 12.08
C TRP A 171 5.20 11.34 12.77
N LEU A 172 6.24 11.67 11.99
CA LEU A 172 7.49 12.20 12.53
C LEU A 172 7.50 13.73 12.61
N GLY A 173 6.84 14.40 11.67
CA GLY A 173 6.78 15.86 11.62
C GLY A 173 8.05 16.49 11.06
N VAL A 174 8.47 16.00 9.89
CA VAL A 174 9.60 16.56 9.12
C VAL A 174 9.18 16.78 7.67
N ARG A 175 9.80 17.77 7.01
CA ARG A 175 9.84 17.84 5.55
C ARG A 175 11.16 17.25 5.10
N ILE A 176 11.12 16.42 4.08
CA ILE A 176 12.27 15.64 3.62
C ILE A 176 12.41 15.70 2.12
N GLN A 177 13.62 15.49 1.64
CA GLN A 177 13.95 15.25 0.24
C GLN A 177 15.00 14.14 0.13
N ASP A 178 15.09 13.53 -1.05
CA ASP A 178 16.11 12.54 -1.32
C ASP A 178 17.49 13.18 -1.35
N VAL A 179 18.49 12.41 -0.94
CA VAL A 179 19.89 12.80 -1.00
C VAL A 179 20.38 12.50 -2.42
N THR A 180 20.49 13.55 -3.25
CA THR A 180 21.11 13.44 -4.57
C THR A 180 22.62 13.47 -4.47
N GLU A 181 23.34 13.17 -5.57
CA GLU A 181 24.81 13.24 -5.61
C GLU A 181 25.31 14.65 -5.27
N ASP A 182 24.68 15.70 -5.82
CA ASP A 182 25.01 17.09 -5.54
C ASP A 182 24.79 17.44 -4.06
N VAL A 183 23.74 16.92 -3.44
CA VAL A 183 23.44 17.11 -2.01
C VAL A 183 24.47 16.37 -1.16
N ALA A 184 24.83 15.15 -1.53
CA ALA A 184 25.84 14.36 -0.84
C ALA A 184 27.21 15.07 -0.86
N GLU A 185 27.62 15.59 -2.01
CA GLU A 185 28.86 16.36 -2.16
C GLU A 185 28.82 17.63 -1.29
N ALA A 186 27.73 18.40 -1.33
CA ALA A 186 27.57 19.62 -0.53
C ALA A 186 27.60 19.36 0.98
N LEU A 187 27.11 18.19 1.42
CA LEU A 187 27.12 17.78 2.83
C LEU A 187 28.39 17.02 3.24
N GLY A 188 29.30 16.73 2.30
CA GLY A 188 30.51 15.97 2.55
C GLY A 188 30.25 14.53 2.97
N ILE A 189 29.21 13.88 2.42
CA ILE A 189 28.85 12.49 2.69
C ILE A 189 29.11 11.60 1.47
N GLU A 190 29.60 10.39 1.71
CA GLU A 190 30.03 9.49 0.64
C GLU A 190 28.87 8.76 -0.07
N LYS A 191 27.68 8.76 0.54
CA LYS A 191 26.53 7.99 0.05
C LYS A 191 25.30 8.87 -0.08
N THR A 192 24.47 8.51 -1.03
CA THR A 192 23.15 9.11 -1.24
C THR A 192 22.04 8.45 -0.42
N ASP A 193 22.37 7.45 0.43
CA ASP A 193 21.41 6.79 1.30
C ASP A 193 20.92 7.75 2.40
N GLY A 194 19.61 7.71 2.66
CA GLY A 194 18.98 8.49 3.72
C GLY A 194 17.93 9.49 3.21
N ALA A 195 17.39 10.24 4.14
CA ALA A 195 16.42 11.29 3.87
C ALA A 195 16.92 12.62 4.48
N LEU A 196 17.19 13.62 3.64
CA LEU A 196 17.57 14.96 4.08
C LEU A 196 16.37 15.69 4.66
N VAL A 197 16.48 16.17 5.87
CA VAL A 197 15.50 17.02 6.55
C VAL A 197 15.66 18.46 6.09
N THR A 198 14.66 18.96 5.38
CA THR A 198 14.67 20.36 4.88
C THR A 198 14.01 21.32 5.86
N ASP A 199 13.02 20.83 6.63
CA ASP A 199 12.32 21.64 7.63
C ASP A 199 11.75 20.74 8.75
N VAL A 200 11.63 21.30 9.95
CA VAL A 200 11.13 20.61 11.15
C VAL A 200 10.04 21.45 11.81
N PRO A 201 8.78 21.32 11.36
CA PRO A 201 7.63 21.93 12.01
C PRO A 201 7.48 21.47 13.48
N ASP A 202 6.59 22.15 14.22
CA ASP A 202 6.25 21.71 15.58
C ASP A 202 5.69 20.29 15.56
N GLY A 203 6.29 19.41 16.37
CA GLY A 203 5.94 18.02 16.41
C GLY A 203 6.99 17.11 17.04
N PRO A 204 6.82 15.79 16.88
CA PRO A 204 7.69 14.77 17.50
C PRO A 204 9.18 14.96 17.16
N ALA A 205 9.49 15.21 15.89
CA ALA A 205 10.87 15.39 15.42
C ALA A 205 11.55 16.57 16.10
N LYS A 206 10.85 17.72 16.19
CA LYS A 206 11.38 18.93 16.84
C LYS A 206 11.63 18.69 18.33
N THR A 207 10.66 18.07 19.00
CA THR A 207 10.78 17.69 20.42
C THR A 207 11.92 16.70 20.65
N GLY A 208 12.11 15.75 19.72
CA GLY A 208 13.21 14.77 19.75
C GLY A 208 14.57 15.32 19.33
N GLY A 209 14.66 16.61 18.94
CA GLY A 209 15.93 17.28 18.63
C GLY A 209 16.45 17.08 17.21
N ILE A 210 15.59 16.60 16.27
CA ILE A 210 15.90 16.60 14.83
C ILE A 210 15.94 18.05 14.34
N LYS A 211 16.84 18.36 13.43
CA LYS A 211 17.06 19.70 12.88
C LYS A 211 17.05 19.68 11.34
N SER A 212 16.76 20.83 10.76
CA SER A 212 17.00 21.03 9.33
C SER A 212 18.49 20.84 9.03
N GLY A 213 18.80 20.17 7.92
CA GLY A 213 20.15 19.77 7.54
C GLY A 213 20.57 18.38 8.03
N ASP A 214 19.80 17.73 8.93
CA ASP A 214 20.06 16.34 9.30
C ASP A 214 19.74 15.40 8.12
N VAL A 215 20.54 14.36 7.92
CA VAL A 215 20.18 13.24 7.05
C VAL A 215 19.78 12.06 7.92
N ILE A 216 18.52 11.64 7.86
CA ILE A 216 18.03 10.47 8.59
C ILE A 216 18.52 9.22 7.88
N ILE A 217 19.38 8.44 8.54
CA ILE A 217 20.02 7.24 8.01
C ILE A 217 19.49 5.94 8.63
N GLU A 218 18.84 6.04 9.78
CA GLU A 218 18.23 4.87 10.46
C GLU A 218 17.03 5.33 11.29
N PHE A 219 15.95 4.52 11.26
CA PHE A 219 14.76 4.72 12.07
C PHE A 219 14.33 3.38 12.68
N ASP A 220 14.22 3.33 14.02
CA ASP A 220 13.82 2.15 14.79
C ASP A 220 14.63 0.87 14.42
N GLY A 221 15.96 1.01 14.25
CA GLY A 221 16.88 -0.05 13.90
C GLY A 221 16.88 -0.44 12.41
N LYS A 222 16.09 0.23 11.57
CA LYS A 222 16.05 -0.02 10.13
C LYS A 222 16.81 1.06 9.37
N THR A 223 17.70 0.66 8.48
CA THR A 223 18.45 1.59 7.60
C THR A 223 17.46 2.26 6.64
N ILE A 224 17.64 3.54 6.40
CA ILE A 224 16.86 4.34 5.46
C ILE A 224 17.68 4.57 4.21
N LYS A 225 17.13 4.20 3.05
CA LYS A 225 17.77 4.41 1.74
C LYS A 225 17.32 5.69 1.06
N ASP A 226 16.03 6.02 1.21
CA ASP A 226 15.39 7.15 0.56
C ASP A 226 14.22 7.70 1.40
N THR A 227 13.63 8.80 0.97
CA THR A 227 12.48 9.44 1.64
C THR A 227 11.27 8.55 1.71
N ARG A 228 11.02 7.75 0.66
CA ARG A 228 9.87 6.87 0.59
C ARG A 228 9.96 5.74 1.62
N GLU A 229 11.14 5.14 1.77
CA GLU A 229 11.36 4.12 2.79
C GLU A 229 11.15 4.68 4.20
N LEU A 230 11.63 5.91 4.46
CA LEU A 230 11.39 6.58 5.73
C LEU A 230 9.90 6.79 5.98
N VAL A 231 9.15 7.33 5.01
CA VAL A 231 7.70 7.56 5.15
C VAL A 231 6.97 6.25 5.46
N ARG A 232 7.32 5.16 4.76
CA ARG A 232 6.74 3.84 4.99
C ARG A 232 7.03 3.30 6.38
N ILE A 233 8.29 3.35 6.82
CA ILE A 233 8.70 2.82 8.13
C ILE A 233 8.08 3.65 9.27
N VAL A 234 8.05 4.98 9.13
CA VAL A 234 7.37 5.87 10.09
C VAL A 234 5.87 5.57 10.12
N GLY A 235 5.23 5.46 8.96
CA GLY A 235 3.80 5.16 8.87
C GLY A 235 3.42 3.81 9.48
N ASP A 236 4.29 2.82 9.38
CA ASP A 236 4.12 1.48 9.98
C ASP A 236 4.35 1.47 11.50
N SER A 237 4.90 2.53 12.07
CA SER A 237 5.18 2.60 13.51
C SER A 237 3.92 2.88 14.29
N SER A 238 3.77 2.23 15.45
CA SER A 238 2.65 2.48 16.35
C SER A 238 2.67 3.91 16.87
N VAL A 239 1.51 4.56 16.86
CA VAL A 239 1.36 5.92 17.41
C VAL A 239 1.74 5.93 18.88
N GLY A 240 2.57 6.89 19.28
CA GLY A 240 3.06 7.04 20.65
C GLY A 240 4.24 6.13 21.03
N LYS A 241 4.73 5.28 20.12
CA LYS A 241 5.95 4.51 20.33
C LYS A 241 7.15 5.44 20.39
N GLN A 242 8.02 5.22 21.38
CA GLN A 242 9.32 5.86 21.41
C GLN A 242 10.30 5.10 20.53
N VAL A 243 10.95 5.78 19.59
CA VAL A 243 11.86 5.19 18.61
C VAL A 243 13.23 5.87 18.64
N LEU A 244 14.26 5.12 18.28
CA LEU A 244 15.61 5.64 18.06
C LEU A 244 15.75 6.06 16.61
N VAL A 245 16.13 7.32 16.39
CA VAL A 245 16.41 7.87 15.05
C VAL A 245 17.89 8.20 15.00
N ARG A 246 18.61 7.66 14.01
CA ARG A 246 19.99 8.07 13.76
C ARG A 246 20.04 9.02 12.59
N VAL A 247 20.67 10.14 12.83
CA VAL A 247 20.89 11.16 11.80
C VAL A 247 22.40 11.38 11.58
N LEU A 248 22.74 11.81 10.40
CA LEU A 248 24.04 12.38 10.10
C LEU A 248 23.90 13.90 10.17
N ARG A 249 24.63 14.54 11.07
CA ARG A 249 24.66 16.00 11.33
C ARG A 249 26.10 16.46 11.31
N ASP A 250 26.45 17.40 10.43
CA ASP A 250 27.81 17.92 10.28
C ASP A 250 28.86 16.79 10.18
N GLY A 251 28.58 15.78 9.36
CA GLY A 251 29.43 14.60 9.15
C GLY A 251 29.47 13.60 10.32
N LYS A 252 28.75 13.83 11.42
CA LYS A 252 28.75 12.97 12.61
C LYS A 252 27.41 12.25 12.80
N LYS A 253 27.47 10.97 13.19
CA LYS A 253 26.27 10.21 13.54
C LYS A 253 25.75 10.63 14.92
N VAL A 254 24.52 11.08 14.99
CA VAL A 254 23.80 11.46 16.20
C VAL A 254 22.60 10.54 16.39
N SER A 255 22.42 10.01 17.60
CA SER A 255 21.25 9.19 17.96
C SER A 255 20.27 10.04 18.77
N LEU A 256 19.03 10.08 18.32
CA LEU A 256 17.96 10.89 18.90
C LEU A 256 16.79 9.97 19.29
N SER A 257 16.10 10.29 20.36
CA SER A 257 14.90 9.57 20.79
C SER A 257 13.68 10.42 20.48
N VAL A 258 12.77 9.86 19.69
CA VAL A 258 11.55 10.55 19.24
C VAL A 258 10.33 9.71 19.62
N LYS A 259 9.23 10.38 20.03
CA LYS A 259 8.00 9.71 20.42
C LYS A 259 6.86 10.06 19.47
#